data_6f40532833c6db9ef7ce081eb863ef1f
#
_entry.id   6f40532833c6db9ef7ce081eb863ef1f
#
_cell.length_a   1.000
_cell.length_b   1.000
_cell.length_c   1.000
_cell.angle_alpha   90.00
_cell.angle_beta   90.00
_cell.angle_gamma   90.00
#
_symmetry.space_group_name_H-M   'P 1'
#
loop_
_entity.id
_entity.type
_entity.pdbx_description
1 polymer ?
#
loop_
_entity_poly.entity_id
_entity_poly.type
_entity_poly.pdbx_seq_one_letter_code
_entity_poly.pdbx_strand_id
1 'polypeptide(L)'
;MRDKGLTAFLPKMLRRNGVEQVEVREVERAPSLQRRQHPSKIDMLIEQAREAHKACQVPFWDELMRLAESEPSPVRREIFAQALYHRDETEGQVDTWCAVERFLADLEQGRYESLPGRLIVALTSRVRVQHADVELHIPMVDFRMHSGPTNDELATELLQVLGTPGYLVDSGRSYHFYGQQPVRRDEFWHFLGRAQLMSHYVDHRWIGH
;
A
#
# COMPACT_ATOMS: atom_id res chain seq x y z
N MET A 1 -10.00 20.08 -2.70
CA MET A 1 -10.47 20.00 -1.30
C MET A 1 -9.70 18.86 -0.66
N ARG A 2 -8.78 19.13 0.26
CA ARG A 2 -7.98 18.10 0.93
C ARG A 2 -8.91 17.32 1.86
N ASP A 3 -9.28 16.13 1.45
CA ASP A 3 -10.09 15.25 2.29
C ASP A 3 -9.25 14.71 3.47
N LYS A 4 -9.81 14.88 4.65
CA LYS A 4 -9.15 14.54 5.92
C LYS A 4 -9.21 13.02 6.19
N GLY A 5 -8.53 12.24 5.33
CA GLY A 5 -8.37 10.80 5.54
C GLY A 5 -9.53 9.93 5.04
N LEU A 6 -9.40 8.62 5.24
CA LEU A 6 -10.32 7.59 4.77
C LEU A 6 -11.78 7.80 5.24
N THR A 7 -11.97 8.32 6.44
CA THR A 7 -13.30 8.54 7.02
C THR A 7 -14.15 9.56 6.28
N ALA A 8 -13.55 10.43 5.48
CA ALA A 8 -14.27 11.49 4.77
C ALA A 8 -15.03 10.98 3.53
N PHE A 9 -14.52 9.97 2.84
CA PHE A 9 -15.13 9.49 1.58
C PHE A 9 -15.51 8.01 1.61
N LEU A 10 -14.76 7.16 2.34
CA LEU A 10 -14.90 5.72 2.31
C LEU A 10 -16.31 5.24 2.70
N PRO A 11 -16.96 5.77 3.76
CA PRO A 11 -18.32 5.38 4.10
C PRO A 11 -19.31 5.62 2.97
N LYS A 12 -19.23 6.80 2.35
CA LYS A 12 -20.10 7.17 1.23
C LYS A 12 -19.84 6.32 0.01
N MET A 13 -18.59 6.05 -0.30
CA MET A 13 -18.19 5.24 -1.44
C MET A 13 -18.68 3.78 -1.28
N LEU A 14 -18.44 3.16 -0.15
CA LEU A 14 -18.86 1.77 0.11
C LEU A 14 -20.38 1.62 0.07
N ARG A 15 -21.12 2.50 0.74
CA ARG A 15 -22.60 2.45 0.74
C ARG A 15 -23.20 2.71 -0.64
N ARG A 16 -22.68 3.70 -1.38
CA ARG A 16 -23.14 4.03 -2.74
C ARG A 16 -23.01 2.85 -3.70
N ASN A 17 -21.98 2.03 -3.51
CA ASN A 17 -21.73 0.86 -4.34
C ASN A 17 -22.38 -0.41 -3.80
N GLY A 18 -23.21 -0.32 -2.75
CA GLY A 18 -23.89 -1.48 -2.18
C GLY A 18 -22.94 -2.52 -1.58
N VAL A 19 -21.78 -2.09 -1.09
CA VAL A 19 -20.83 -3.00 -0.46
C VAL A 19 -21.39 -3.49 0.87
N GLU A 20 -21.50 -4.80 1.04
CA GLU A 20 -21.97 -5.44 2.26
C GLU A 20 -20.84 -5.90 3.17
N GLN A 21 -19.74 -6.36 2.55
CA GLN A 21 -18.59 -6.83 3.29
C GLN A 21 -17.30 -6.30 2.65
N VAL A 22 -16.35 -5.97 3.50
CA VAL A 22 -14.95 -5.67 3.15
C VAL A 22 -14.07 -6.76 3.72
N GLU A 23 -12.97 -7.05 3.04
CA GLU A 23 -11.94 -7.91 3.60
C GLU A 23 -10.90 -7.05 4.30
N VAL A 24 -10.58 -7.44 5.53
CA VAL A 24 -9.55 -6.81 6.35
C VAL A 24 -8.50 -7.83 6.72
N ARG A 25 -7.26 -7.38 6.78
CA ARG A 25 -6.11 -8.19 7.17
C ARG A 25 -5.42 -7.56 8.36
N GLU A 26 -5.18 -8.35 9.40
CA GLU A 26 -4.30 -7.94 10.48
C GLU A 26 -2.86 -8.19 10.08
N VAL A 27 -2.04 -7.14 10.12
CA VAL A 27 -0.63 -7.17 9.74
C VAL A 27 0.21 -6.72 10.92
N GLU A 28 1.22 -7.51 11.29
CA GLU A 28 2.20 -7.07 12.28
C GLU A 28 3.25 -6.19 11.60
N ARG A 29 3.38 -4.94 12.05
CA ARG A 29 4.47 -4.08 11.59
C ARG A 29 5.81 -4.77 11.83
N ALA A 30 6.60 -4.92 10.79
CA ALA A 30 7.97 -5.36 10.94
C ALA A 30 8.68 -4.49 12.00
N PRO A 31 9.45 -5.11 12.92
CA PRO A 31 10.28 -4.33 13.83
C PRO A 31 11.15 -3.39 13.00
N SER A 32 11.19 -2.11 13.37
CA SER A 32 12.21 -1.21 12.83
C SER A 32 13.53 -1.93 13.01
N LEU A 33 14.32 -2.02 11.95
CA LEU A 33 15.63 -2.68 12.00
C LEU A 33 16.39 -2.13 13.21
N GLN A 34 16.43 -2.92 14.30
CA GLN A 34 17.18 -2.54 15.49
C GLN A 34 18.65 -2.52 15.07
N ARG A 35 19.34 -1.40 15.33
CA ARG A 35 20.79 -1.34 15.18
C ARG A 35 21.40 -2.45 16.02
N ARG A 36 21.93 -3.47 15.37
CA ARG A 36 22.74 -4.49 16.03
C ARG A 36 24.00 -3.82 16.58
N GLN A 37 24.52 -4.31 17.70
CA GLN A 37 25.77 -3.78 18.29
C GLN A 37 26.95 -3.86 17.32
N HIS A 38 26.94 -4.81 16.38
CA HIS A 38 27.87 -4.91 15.26
C HIS A 38 27.06 -4.95 13.96
N PRO A 39 27.12 -3.88 13.15
CA PRO A 39 26.38 -3.81 11.90
C PRO A 39 26.87 -4.94 10.98
N SER A 40 25.94 -5.75 10.49
CA SER A 40 26.22 -6.69 9.42
C SER A 40 26.50 -5.94 8.11
N LYS A 41 27.08 -6.62 7.13
CA LYS A 41 27.27 -6.04 5.79
C LYS A 41 25.93 -5.54 5.22
N ILE A 42 24.83 -6.23 5.49
CA ILE A 42 23.50 -5.87 5.08
C ILE A 42 23.04 -4.57 5.75
N ASP A 43 23.30 -4.41 7.06
CA ASP A 43 22.96 -3.16 7.78
C ASP A 43 23.70 -1.95 7.17
N MET A 44 24.95 -2.13 6.73
CA MET A 44 25.71 -1.07 6.05
C MET A 44 25.09 -0.69 4.71
N LEU A 45 24.69 -1.67 3.90
CA LEU A 45 24.04 -1.44 2.61
C LEU A 45 22.66 -0.77 2.78
N ILE A 46 21.91 -1.17 3.79
CA ILE A 46 20.64 -0.54 4.15
C ILE A 46 20.85 0.94 4.51
N GLU A 47 21.87 1.26 5.29
CA GLU A 47 22.14 2.65 5.66
C GLU A 47 22.58 3.48 4.43
N GLN A 48 23.44 2.95 3.56
CA GLN A 48 23.82 3.58 2.30
C GLN A 48 22.60 3.85 1.41
N ALA A 49 21.71 2.87 1.26
CA ALA A 49 20.48 3.05 0.48
C ALA A 49 19.56 4.12 1.09
N ARG A 50 19.47 4.21 2.44
CA ARG A 50 18.73 5.26 3.13
C ARG A 50 19.31 6.65 2.92
N GLU A 51 20.62 6.77 2.97
CA GLU A 51 21.30 8.04 2.70
C GLU A 51 21.09 8.49 1.26
N ALA A 52 21.24 7.58 0.30
CA ALA A 52 20.99 7.87 -1.11
C ALA A 52 19.53 8.26 -1.36
N HIS A 53 18.58 7.56 -0.74
CA HIS A 53 17.15 7.90 -0.80
C HIS A 53 16.89 9.33 -0.28
N LYS A 54 17.51 9.72 0.84
CA LYS A 54 17.34 11.06 1.42
C LYS A 54 18.00 12.16 0.55
N ALA A 55 19.19 11.87 0.01
CA ALA A 55 19.96 12.86 -0.74
C ALA A 55 19.45 13.06 -2.17
N CYS A 56 19.07 11.99 -2.86
CA CYS A 56 18.78 11.99 -4.30
C CYS A 56 17.33 11.55 -4.62
N GLN A 57 16.52 11.25 -3.61
CA GLN A 57 15.16 10.74 -3.73
C GLN A 57 15.02 9.45 -4.59
N VAL A 58 16.13 8.72 -4.77
CA VAL A 58 16.06 7.41 -5.42
C VAL A 58 15.23 6.44 -4.56
N PRO A 59 14.44 5.56 -5.16
CA PRO A 59 13.66 4.60 -4.39
C PRO A 59 14.56 3.71 -3.54
N PHE A 60 14.28 3.63 -2.26
CA PHE A 60 15.12 2.92 -1.29
C PHE A 60 15.45 1.48 -1.71
N TRP A 61 14.44 0.71 -2.14
CA TRP A 61 14.63 -0.68 -2.51
C TRP A 61 15.40 -0.85 -3.82
N ASP A 62 15.20 0.04 -4.79
CA ASP A 62 15.93 0.03 -6.07
C ASP A 62 17.41 0.28 -5.81
N GLU A 63 17.73 1.24 -4.95
CA GLU A 63 19.11 1.53 -4.57
C GLU A 63 19.70 0.38 -3.74
N LEU A 64 18.96 -0.20 -2.80
CA LEU A 64 19.46 -1.32 -2.01
C LEU A 64 19.76 -2.54 -2.90
N MET A 65 18.91 -2.85 -3.88
CA MET A 65 19.16 -3.93 -4.84
C MET A 65 20.39 -3.63 -5.71
N ARG A 66 20.53 -2.38 -6.19
CA ARG A 66 21.70 -1.94 -6.96
C ARG A 66 23.00 -2.09 -6.15
N LEU A 67 23.01 -1.69 -4.89
CA LEU A 67 24.18 -1.87 -4.01
C LEU A 67 24.50 -3.35 -3.78
N ALA A 68 23.47 -4.21 -3.75
CA ALA A 68 23.64 -5.65 -3.56
C ALA A 68 24.24 -6.37 -4.78
N GLU A 69 24.20 -5.80 -5.97
CA GLU A 69 24.69 -6.45 -7.22
C GLU A 69 26.15 -6.88 -7.12
N SER A 70 26.99 -6.05 -6.48
CA SER A 70 28.42 -6.32 -6.31
C SER A 70 28.77 -7.23 -5.12
N GLU A 71 27.77 -7.61 -4.31
CA GLU A 71 27.99 -8.37 -3.09
C GLU A 71 28.04 -9.88 -3.35
N PRO A 72 28.69 -10.66 -2.44
CA PRO A 72 28.67 -12.12 -2.51
C PRO A 72 27.24 -12.70 -2.51
N SER A 73 27.08 -13.83 -3.19
CA SER A 73 25.76 -14.49 -3.38
C SER A 73 24.90 -14.62 -2.11
N PRO A 74 25.43 -14.99 -0.93
CA PRO A 74 24.62 -15.07 0.27
C PRO A 74 24.00 -13.74 0.68
N VAL A 75 24.78 -12.65 0.68
CA VAL A 75 24.32 -11.29 1.02
C VAL A 75 23.28 -10.82 0.01
N ARG A 76 23.60 -10.99 -1.27
CA ARG A 76 22.71 -10.60 -2.37
C ARG A 76 21.36 -11.32 -2.30
N ARG A 77 21.35 -12.64 -2.06
CA ARG A 77 20.12 -13.41 -1.93
C ARG A 77 19.25 -12.95 -0.76
N GLU A 78 19.89 -12.64 0.36
CA GLU A 78 19.16 -12.15 1.54
C GLU A 78 18.50 -10.80 1.27
N ILE A 79 19.22 -9.87 0.61
CA ILE A 79 18.66 -8.57 0.23
C ILE A 79 17.52 -8.72 -0.77
N PHE A 80 17.68 -9.57 -1.79
CA PHE A 80 16.63 -9.82 -2.78
C PHE A 80 15.40 -10.46 -2.15
N ALA A 81 15.61 -11.42 -1.24
CA ALA A 81 14.51 -12.00 -0.49
C ALA A 81 13.77 -10.95 0.35
N GLN A 82 14.49 -10.06 1.03
CA GLN A 82 13.87 -8.97 1.80
C GLN A 82 13.17 -7.94 0.90
N ALA A 83 13.69 -7.69 -0.31
CA ALA A 83 13.08 -6.78 -1.27
C ALA A 83 11.79 -7.34 -1.88
N LEU A 84 11.75 -8.64 -2.14
CA LEU A 84 10.58 -9.34 -2.67
C LEU A 84 9.58 -9.72 -1.58
N TYR A 85 10.05 -9.83 -0.33
CA TYR A 85 9.25 -10.32 0.77
C TYR A 85 8.53 -9.18 1.47
N HIS A 86 7.23 -9.09 1.26
CA HIS A 86 6.35 -8.50 2.25
C HIS A 86 6.06 -9.57 3.30
N ARG A 87 6.28 -9.25 4.57
CA ARG A 87 5.99 -10.16 5.69
C ARG A 87 4.50 -10.44 5.88
N ASP A 88 3.73 -10.37 4.81
CA ASP A 88 2.30 -10.65 4.85
C ASP A 88 1.99 -12.15 4.94
N GLU A 89 3.01 -12.98 4.74
CA GLU A 89 2.92 -14.44 4.90
C GLU A 89 3.47 -14.91 6.26
N THR A 90 3.20 -14.17 7.33
CA THR A 90 3.38 -14.77 8.65
C THR A 90 2.33 -15.85 8.84
N GLU A 91 2.76 -17.05 9.14
CA GLU A 91 1.87 -18.15 9.53
C GLU A 91 0.85 -17.64 10.56
N GLY A 92 -0.43 -17.70 10.22
CA GLY A 92 -1.53 -17.26 11.10
C GLY A 92 -2.24 -15.97 10.72
N GLN A 93 -1.87 -15.29 9.64
CA GLN A 93 -2.69 -14.18 9.12
C GLN A 93 -3.96 -14.73 8.51
N VAL A 94 -5.09 -14.32 9.06
CA VAL A 94 -6.40 -14.70 8.54
C VAL A 94 -7.03 -13.46 7.95
N ASP A 95 -7.26 -13.48 6.63
CA ASP A 95 -8.10 -12.49 5.99
C ASP A 95 -9.53 -12.67 6.52
N THR A 96 -10.08 -11.62 7.07
CA THR A 96 -11.39 -11.67 7.72
C THR A 96 -12.38 -10.80 6.96
N TRP A 97 -13.50 -11.41 6.57
CA TRP A 97 -14.63 -10.67 6.04
C TRP A 97 -15.39 -9.96 7.16
N CYS A 98 -15.50 -8.66 7.03
CA CYS A 98 -16.20 -7.80 8.00
C CYS A 98 -17.39 -7.14 7.33
N ALA A 99 -18.55 -7.14 8.03
CA ALA A 99 -19.70 -6.37 7.58
C ALA A 99 -19.32 -4.88 7.48
N VAL A 100 -19.70 -4.23 6.38
CA VAL A 100 -19.27 -2.84 6.09
C VAL A 100 -19.64 -1.88 7.21
N GLU A 101 -20.82 -2.00 7.78
CA GLU A 101 -21.27 -1.10 8.86
C GLU A 101 -20.45 -1.27 10.14
N ARG A 102 -20.05 -2.50 10.46
CA ARG A 102 -19.15 -2.77 11.58
C ARG A 102 -17.77 -2.18 11.32
N PHE A 103 -17.21 -2.41 10.13
CA PHE A 103 -15.91 -1.86 9.73
C PHE A 103 -15.92 -0.33 9.84
N LEU A 104 -16.96 0.34 9.34
CA LEU A 104 -17.06 1.79 9.37
C LEU A 104 -17.22 2.33 10.81
N ALA A 105 -18.00 1.65 11.65
CA ALA A 105 -18.14 2.01 13.05
C ALA A 105 -16.80 1.88 13.80
N ASP A 106 -16.03 0.82 13.55
CA ASP A 106 -14.73 0.60 14.15
C ASP A 106 -13.70 1.65 13.66
N LEU A 107 -13.77 2.05 12.38
CA LEU A 107 -12.95 3.12 11.80
C LEU A 107 -13.26 4.49 12.42
N GLU A 108 -14.54 4.84 12.53
CA GLU A 108 -14.99 6.10 13.15
C GLU A 108 -14.62 6.21 14.64
N GLN A 109 -14.61 5.08 15.35
CA GLN A 109 -14.21 5.01 16.76
C GLN A 109 -12.70 4.95 16.98
N GLY A 110 -11.90 4.99 15.90
CA GLY A 110 -10.44 4.89 15.99
C GLY A 110 -9.93 3.55 16.55
N ARG A 111 -10.74 2.48 16.48
CA ARG A 111 -10.35 1.16 17.02
C ARG A 111 -9.11 0.60 16.34
N TYR A 112 -8.93 0.88 15.06
CA TYR A 112 -7.77 0.44 14.30
C TYR A 112 -6.48 1.21 14.63
N GLU A 113 -6.60 2.38 15.24
CA GLU A 113 -5.46 3.19 15.68
C GLU A 113 -4.95 2.76 17.07
N SER A 114 -5.81 2.11 17.85
CA SER A 114 -5.55 1.71 19.24
C SER A 114 -5.18 0.25 19.43
N LEU A 115 -4.83 -0.45 18.37
CA LEU A 115 -4.45 -1.86 18.43
C LEU A 115 -3.18 -2.06 19.26
N PRO A 116 -3.11 -3.14 20.07
CA PRO A 116 -1.97 -3.39 20.92
C PRO A 116 -0.72 -3.71 20.11
N GLY A 117 0.44 -3.20 20.56
CA GLY A 117 1.72 -3.55 20.00
C GLY A 117 1.98 -2.97 18.61
N ARG A 118 2.31 -3.84 17.65
CA ARG A 118 2.66 -3.46 16.27
C ARG A 118 1.58 -3.83 15.26
N LEU A 119 0.43 -4.27 15.72
CA LEU A 119 -0.67 -4.64 14.83
C LEU A 119 -1.23 -3.43 14.11
N ILE A 120 -1.46 -3.60 12.83
CA ILE A 120 -2.24 -2.68 11.99
C ILE A 120 -3.32 -3.48 11.28
N VAL A 121 -4.44 -2.84 10.97
CA VAL A 121 -5.44 -3.42 10.09
C VAL A 121 -5.30 -2.79 8.72
N ALA A 122 -5.12 -3.63 7.72
CA ALA A 122 -5.13 -3.26 6.32
C ALA A 122 -6.49 -3.59 5.70
N LEU A 123 -7.08 -2.61 5.01
CA LEU A 123 -8.20 -2.86 4.12
C LEU A 123 -7.64 -3.45 2.82
N THR A 124 -8.08 -4.64 2.43
CA THR A 124 -7.71 -5.21 1.13
C THR A 124 -8.59 -4.64 0.02
N SER A 125 -8.26 -4.91 -1.23
CA SER A 125 -9.08 -4.48 -2.36
C SER A 125 -10.42 -5.22 -2.45
N ARG A 126 -10.52 -6.41 -1.84
CA ARG A 126 -11.66 -7.33 -2.03
C ARG A 126 -12.90 -6.87 -1.27
N VAL A 127 -14.01 -6.85 -1.98
CA VAL A 127 -15.33 -6.49 -1.42
C VAL A 127 -16.41 -7.42 -1.93
N ARG A 128 -17.47 -7.60 -1.14
CA ARG A 128 -18.72 -8.24 -1.56
C ARG A 128 -19.82 -7.20 -1.64
N VAL A 129 -20.49 -7.20 -2.76
CA VAL A 129 -21.52 -6.21 -3.10
C VAL A 129 -22.87 -6.91 -3.14
N GLN A 130 -23.91 -6.21 -2.72
CA GLN A 130 -25.29 -6.70 -2.75
C GLN A 130 -25.68 -7.19 -4.16
N HIS A 131 -26.30 -8.35 -4.23
CA HIS A 131 -26.76 -8.99 -5.47
C HIS A 131 -25.64 -9.36 -6.47
N ALA A 132 -24.39 -9.35 -6.07
CA ALA A 132 -23.29 -9.86 -6.88
C ALA A 132 -22.84 -11.24 -6.39
N ASP A 133 -22.88 -12.24 -7.29
CA ASP A 133 -22.42 -13.60 -6.98
C ASP A 133 -20.89 -13.73 -6.99
N VAL A 134 -20.19 -12.65 -7.27
CA VAL A 134 -18.75 -12.61 -7.38
C VAL A 134 -18.14 -11.52 -6.49
N GLU A 135 -16.93 -11.78 -6.03
CA GLU A 135 -16.14 -10.77 -5.35
C GLU A 135 -15.66 -9.70 -6.35
N LEU A 136 -15.73 -8.45 -5.92
CA LEU A 136 -15.23 -7.30 -6.65
C LEU A 136 -14.00 -6.72 -5.95
N HIS A 137 -13.30 -5.85 -6.64
CA HIS A 137 -12.09 -5.21 -6.14
C HIS A 137 -12.19 -3.70 -6.21
N ILE A 138 -11.83 -3.01 -5.15
CA ILE A 138 -11.63 -1.56 -5.16
C ILE A 138 -10.25 -1.31 -5.79
N PRO A 139 -10.16 -0.59 -6.93
CA PRO A 139 -8.87 -0.15 -7.45
C PRO A 139 -8.15 0.71 -6.42
N MET A 140 -6.96 0.32 -6.04
CA MET A 140 -6.13 1.05 -5.08
C MET A 140 -4.71 1.20 -5.62
N VAL A 141 -4.07 2.33 -5.29
CA VAL A 141 -2.65 2.58 -5.62
C VAL A 141 -2.02 3.36 -4.47
N ASP A 142 -0.82 2.95 -4.09
CA ASP A 142 0.06 3.73 -3.22
C ASP A 142 1.10 4.47 -4.07
N PHE A 143 1.19 5.79 -3.89
CA PHE A 143 2.16 6.62 -4.60
C PHE A 143 3.44 6.76 -3.80
N ARG A 144 4.58 6.76 -4.51
CA ARG A 144 5.91 7.00 -3.92
C ARG A 144 6.22 8.47 -3.71
N MET A 145 5.56 9.35 -4.50
CA MET A 145 5.81 10.78 -4.43
C MET A 145 5.26 11.37 -3.12
N HIS A 146 5.98 12.33 -2.58
CA HIS A 146 5.53 13.07 -1.41
C HIS A 146 4.29 13.90 -1.72
N SER A 147 3.38 13.97 -0.75
CA SER A 147 2.21 14.84 -0.87
C SER A 147 2.63 16.31 -0.82
N GLY A 148 2.01 17.13 -1.67
CA GLY A 148 2.25 18.57 -1.72
C GLY A 148 1.79 19.21 -3.02
N PRO A 149 1.70 20.56 -3.06
CA PRO A 149 1.08 21.28 -4.18
C PRO A 149 1.65 20.95 -5.55
N THR A 150 2.95 20.78 -5.65
CA THR A 150 3.64 20.44 -6.93
C THR A 150 3.25 19.05 -7.42
N ASN A 151 3.04 18.11 -6.51
CA ASN A 151 2.72 16.73 -6.84
C ASN A 151 1.20 16.45 -6.90
N ASP A 152 0.37 17.37 -6.41
CA ASP A 152 -1.10 17.24 -6.48
C ASP A 152 -1.58 17.20 -7.94
N GLU A 153 -1.04 18.07 -8.78
CA GLU A 153 -1.35 18.14 -10.21
C GLU A 153 -0.84 16.87 -10.93
N LEU A 154 0.41 16.51 -10.71
CA LEU A 154 1.02 15.32 -11.30
C LEU A 154 0.27 14.04 -10.93
N ALA A 155 -0.09 13.84 -9.66
CA ALA A 155 -0.87 12.70 -9.22
C ALA A 155 -2.25 12.65 -9.91
N THR A 156 -2.87 13.80 -10.08
CA THR A 156 -4.16 13.93 -10.76
C THR A 156 -4.04 13.56 -12.24
N GLU A 157 -3.02 14.04 -12.93
CA GLU A 157 -2.77 13.71 -14.34
C GLU A 157 -2.50 12.22 -14.54
N LEU A 158 -1.68 11.62 -13.67
CA LEU A 158 -1.42 10.17 -13.69
C LEU A 158 -2.70 9.35 -13.55
N LEU A 159 -3.60 9.75 -12.64
CA LEU A 159 -4.89 9.09 -12.46
C LEU A 159 -5.82 9.26 -13.66
N GLN A 160 -5.79 10.42 -14.32
CA GLN A 160 -6.54 10.63 -15.57
C GLN A 160 -6.05 9.69 -16.68
N VAL A 161 -4.74 9.50 -16.80
CA VAL A 161 -4.14 8.57 -17.77
C VAL A 161 -4.48 7.11 -17.42
N LEU A 162 -4.53 6.76 -16.14
CA LEU A 162 -5.02 5.45 -15.68
C LEU A 162 -6.49 5.22 -16.03
N GLY A 163 -7.25 6.30 -16.23
CA GLY A 163 -8.64 6.25 -16.69
C GLY A 163 -9.60 5.66 -15.65
N THR A 164 -9.23 5.69 -14.38
CA THR A 164 -10.06 5.16 -13.29
C THR A 164 -10.46 6.32 -12.36
N PRO A 165 -11.74 6.69 -12.32
CA PRO A 165 -12.21 7.72 -11.41
C PRO A 165 -12.12 7.27 -9.96
N GLY A 166 -11.78 8.19 -9.05
CA GLY A 166 -11.62 7.84 -7.64
C GLY A 166 -11.25 9.01 -6.75
N TYR A 167 -10.74 8.66 -5.59
CA TYR A 167 -10.36 9.58 -4.54
C TYR A 167 -8.85 9.53 -4.32
N LEU A 168 -8.21 10.68 -4.39
CA LEU A 168 -6.81 10.85 -4.02
C LEU A 168 -6.73 11.35 -2.58
N VAL A 169 -6.09 10.60 -1.72
CA VAL A 169 -5.98 10.86 -0.28
C VAL A 169 -4.55 11.21 0.06
N ASP A 170 -4.35 12.35 0.71
CA ASP A 170 -3.07 12.74 1.29
C ASP A 170 -2.88 12.00 2.62
N SER A 171 -1.92 11.08 2.68
CA SER A 171 -1.56 10.33 3.88
C SER A 171 -0.63 11.11 4.82
N GLY A 172 -0.24 12.33 4.46
CA GLY A 172 0.76 13.15 5.16
C GLY A 172 2.21 12.88 4.72
N ARG A 173 2.47 11.79 4.01
CA ARG A 173 3.78 11.47 3.42
C ARG A 173 3.70 11.30 1.91
N SER A 174 2.68 10.65 1.43
CA SER A 174 2.44 10.28 0.03
C SER A 174 0.95 10.35 -0.25
N TYR A 175 0.57 9.91 -1.44
CA TYR A 175 -0.83 9.78 -1.81
C TYR A 175 -1.24 8.32 -1.84
N HIS A 176 -2.50 8.07 -1.46
CA HIS A 176 -3.19 6.81 -1.69
C HIS A 176 -4.39 7.08 -2.60
N PHE A 177 -4.59 6.25 -3.58
CA PHE A 177 -5.75 6.32 -4.46
C PHE A 177 -6.72 5.18 -4.16
N TYR A 178 -7.99 5.50 -4.20
CA TYR A 178 -9.11 4.57 -4.08
C TYR A 178 -10.10 4.81 -5.21
N GLY A 179 -10.34 3.79 -6.02
CA GLY A 179 -11.33 3.85 -7.10
C GLY A 179 -12.73 4.12 -6.57
N GLN A 180 -13.49 4.91 -7.34
CA GLN A 180 -14.86 5.29 -6.95
C GLN A 180 -15.85 4.11 -6.99
N GLN A 181 -15.56 3.10 -7.81
CA GLN A 181 -16.39 1.94 -8.00
C GLN A 181 -15.56 0.67 -7.91
N PRO A 182 -16.04 -0.38 -7.22
CA PRO A 182 -15.45 -1.70 -7.31
C PRO A 182 -15.58 -2.24 -8.73
N VAL A 183 -14.55 -2.97 -9.16
CA VAL A 183 -14.46 -3.55 -10.49
C VAL A 183 -14.32 -5.06 -10.43
N ARG A 184 -14.56 -5.74 -11.53
CA ARG A 184 -14.34 -7.18 -11.65
C ARG A 184 -12.84 -7.49 -11.59
N ARG A 185 -12.52 -8.74 -11.29
CA ARG A 185 -11.14 -9.21 -11.14
C ARG A 185 -10.27 -8.98 -12.37
N ASP A 186 -10.80 -9.18 -13.57
CA ASP A 186 -10.10 -8.95 -14.83
C ASP A 186 -9.79 -7.47 -15.06
N GLU A 187 -10.75 -6.58 -14.83
CA GLU A 187 -10.57 -5.13 -14.89
C GLU A 187 -9.56 -4.65 -13.84
N PHE A 188 -9.59 -5.24 -12.63
CA PHE A 188 -8.63 -4.95 -11.57
C PHE A 188 -7.21 -5.32 -11.97
N TRP A 189 -6.99 -6.50 -12.58
CA TRP A 189 -5.67 -6.88 -13.08
C TRP A 189 -5.18 -5.95 -14.20
N HIS A 190 -6.06 -5.52 -15.09
CA HIS A 190 -5.70 -4.52 -16.10
C HIS A 190 -5.32 -3.18 -15.49
N PHE A 191 -6.04 -2.75 -14.45
CA PHE A 191 -5.71 -1.54 -13.71
C PHE A 191 -4.34 -1.65 -13.05
N LEU A 192 -4.06 -2.74 -12.31
CA LEU A 192 -2.77 -2.96 -11.67
C LEU A 192 -1.61 -3.03 -12.69
N GLY A 193 -1.81 -3.71 -13.81
CA GLY A 193 -0.80 -3.78 -14.87
C GLY A 193 -0.46 -2.41 -15.45
N ARG A 194 -1.44 -1.54 -15.66
CA ARG A 194 -1.20 -0.14 -16.08
C ARG A 194 -0.52 0.69 -14.99
N ALA A 195 -0.96 0.54 -13.74
CA ALA A 195 -0.34 1.23 -12.62
C ALA A 195 1.14 0.83 -12.45
N GLN A 196 1.47 -0.45 -12.69
CA GLN A 196 2.86 -0.93 -12.63
C GLN A 196 3.76 -0.29 -13.70
N LEU A 197 3.24 0.05 -14.88
CA LEU A 197 4.00 0.79 -15.89
C LEU A 197 4.38 2.20 -15.44
N MET A 198 3.72 2.72 -14.42
CA MET A 198 4.03 4.01 -13.77
C MET A 198 4.88 3.84 -12.50
N SER A 199 5.70 2.79 -12.42
CA SER A 199 6.49 2.43 -11.22
C SER A 199 7.43 3.52 -10.70
N HIS A 200 7.75 4.53 -11.54
CA HIS A 200 8.48 5.71 -11.09
C HIS A 200 7.71 6.52 -10.04
N TYR A 201 6.39 6.56 -10.14
CA TYR A 201 5.48 7.33 -9.28
C TYR A 201 4.66 6.47 -8.32
N VAL A 202 4.39 5.24 -8.73
CA VAL A 202 3.56 4.27 -8.00
C VAL A 202 4.47 3.27 -7.28
N ASP A 203 4.11 2.89 -6.07
CA ASP A 203 4.85 1.83 -5.37
C ASP A 203 4.50 0.46 -5.97
N HIS A 204 5.39 -0.01 -6.86
CA HIS A 204 5.22 -1.30 -7.53
C HIS A 204 5.25 -2.49 -6.58
N ARG A 205 5.84 -2.34 -5.39
CA ARG A 205 5.83 -3.39 -4.36
C ARG A 205 4.45 -3.57 -3.76
N TRP A 206 3.74 -2.46 -3.59
CA TRP A 206 2.35 -2.51 -3.17
C TRP A 206 1.45 -3.23 -4.20
N ILE A 207 1.74 -3.07 -5.50
CA ILE A 207 1.00 -3.74 -6.58
C ILE A 207 1.28 -5.25 -6.60
N GLY A 208 2.47 -5.68 -6.18
CA GLY A 208 2.90 -7.08 -6.15
C GLY A 208 2.25 -7.93 -5.04
N HIS A 209 1.51 -7.30 -4.15
CA HIS A 209 0.88 -7.91 -2.97
C HIS A 209 -0.63 -7.73 -2.96
#